data_6de25358e57862d5a7256a34fc0ce030
#
_entry.id   6de25358e57862d5a7256a34fc0ce030
#
_cell.length_a   1.000
_cell.length_b   1.000
_cell.length_c   1.000
_cell.angle_alpha   90.00
_cell.angle_beta   90.00
_cell.angle_gamma   90.00
#
_symmetry.space_group_name_H-M   'P 1'
#
loop_
_entity.id
_entity.type
_entity.pdbx_description
1 polymer ?
#
loop_
_entity_poly.entity_id
_entity_poly.type
_entity_poly.pdbx_seq_one_letter_code
_entity_poly.pdbx_strand_id
1 'polypeptide(L)'
;KTLDWFDNYYIRLAAILFLLSTAALIFIEGNLKHPYLKLGVFKQKNVIFASITFIMLMMINCSAMFVSVFTSISMKIDNFQNAMLGNYSLVGYVIGAILCMILSAFKIPFKYIFAFGFSFITAYAIYMYFQYQSMGLYEHMIWATILRSTGMMILYTMCAVLGSIRLPLKYMSSWIFVMLFARSIIGPTVGTAIYSN
;
A
#
# COMPACT_ATOMS: atom_id res chain seq x y z
N LYS A 1 22.01 13.39 11.44
CA LYS A 1 22.84 13.53 10.22
C LYS A 1 22.14 12.75 9.14
N THR A 2 21.46 13.45 8.26
CA THR A 2 20.87 12.90 7.05
C THR A 2 21.98 12.28 6.22
N LEU A 3 21.85 11.02 5.90
CA LEU A 3 22.72 10.36 4.93
C LEU A 3 22.55 11.13 3.61
N ASP A 4 23.60 11.78 3.14
CA ASP A 4 23.64 12.37 1.81
C ASP A 4 23.42 11.26 0.79
N TRP A 5 22.19 11.17 0.29
CA TRP A 5 21.63 10.01 -0.40
C TRP A 5 22.55 9.41 -1.46
N PHE A 6 23.06 10.24 -2.34
CA PHE A 6 23.93 9.80 -3.43
C PHE A 6 25.43 9.96 -3.16
N ASP A 7 25.82 10.60 -2.07
CA ASP A 7 27.24 10.72 -1.70
C ASP A 7 27.76 9.49 -0.95
N ASN A 8 26.84 8.66 -0.42
CA ASN A 8 27.21 7.41 0.20
C ASN A 8 27.49 6.33 -0.86
N TYR A 9 28.72 5.78 -0.82
CA TYR A 9 29.17 4.73 -1.74
C TYR A 9 28.24 3.53 -1.78
N TYR A 10 27.73 3.07 -0.61
CA TYR A 10 26.84 1.92 -0.52
C TYR A 10 25.49 2.16 -1.19
N ILE A 11 24.95 3.36 -1.12
CA ILE A 11 23.69 3.71 -1.76
C ILE A 11 23.86 3.75 -3.28
N ARG A 12 24.97 4.32 -3.79
CA ARG A 12 25.28 4.29 -5.22
C ARG A 12 25.44 2.87 -5.73
N LEU A 13 26.18 2.02 -5.00
CA LEU A 13 26.37 0.62 -5.37
C LEU A 13 25.05 -0.15 -5.36
N ALA A 14 24.21 0.04 -4.35
CA ALA A 14 22.87 -0.57 -4.30
C ALA A 14 21.97 -0.11 -5.46
N ALA A 15 22.01 1.18 -5.82
CA ALA A 15 21.26 1.71 -6.96
C ALA A 15 21.73 1.09 -8.29
N ILE A 16 23.05 0.97 -8.50
CA ILE A 16 23.61 0.33 -9.69
C ILE A 16 23.22 -1.15 -9.75
N LEU A 17 23.34 -1.87 -8.65
CA LEU A 17 22.93 -3.28 -8.58
C LEU A 17 21.43 -3.47 -8.83
N PHE A 18 20.60 -2.57 -8.33
CA PHE A 18 19.16 -2.57 -8.60
C PHE A 18 18.86 -2.37 -10.08
N LEU A 19 19.50 -1.39 -10.73
CA LEU A 19 19.33 -1.15 -12.16
C LEU A 19 19.80 -2.33 -13.00
N LEU A 20 20.97 -2.90 -12.68
CA LEU A 20 21.51 -4.07 -13.39
C LEU A 20 20.62 -5.31 -13.23
N SER A 21 20.16 -5.58 -12.02
CA SER A 21 19.28 -6.72 -11.77
C SER A 21 17.90 -6.54 -12.43
N THR A 22 17.36 -5.33 -12.47
CA THR A 22 16.12 -5.02 -13.20
C THR A 22 16.29 -5.19 -14.70
N ALA A 23 17.39 -4.70 -15.27
CA ALA A 23 17.71 -4.88 -16.69
C ALA A 23 17.90 -6.35 -17.04
N ALA A 24 18.63 -7.09 -16.20
CA ALA A 24 18.82 -8.54 -16.37
C ALA A 24 17.49 -9.30 -16.31
N LEU A 25 16.61 -8.95 -15.37
CA LEU A 25 15.29 -9.55 -15.25
C LEU A 25 14.45 -9.30 -16.51
N ILE A 26 14.41 -8.08 -17.02
CA ILE A 26 13.68 -7.74 -18.25
C ILE A 26 14.25 -8.50 -19.45
N PHE A 27 15.58 -8.60 -19.54
CA PHE A 27 16.25 -9.31 -20.63
C PHE A 27 15.98 -10.83 -20.58
N ILE A 28 16.10 -11.43 -19.40
CA ILE A 28 15.85 -12.87 -19.20
C ILE A 28 14.39 -13.19 -19.48
N GLU A 29 13.46 -12.46 -18.87
CA GLU A 29 12.01 -12.67 -19.04
C GLU A 29 11.55 -12.43 -20.48
N GLY A 30 12.19 -11.49 -21.20
CA GLY A 30 11.89 -11.21 -22.60
C GLY A 30 12.29 -12.35 -23.55
N ASN A 31 13.31 -13.16 -23.19
CA ASN A 31 13.86 -14.24 -24.00
C ASN A 31 13.35 -15.65 -23.62
N LEU A 32 12.67 -15.80 -22.49
CA LEU A 32 12.13 -17.08 -22.03
C LEU A 32 10.90 -17.52 -22.85
N LYS A 33 10.84 -18.80 -23.20
CA LYS A 33 9.66 -19.40 -23.86
C LYS A 33 8.41 -19.38 -22.96
N HIS A 34 8.61 -19.46 -21.63
CA HIS A 34 7.55 -19.44 -20.62
C HIS A 34 7.89 -18.41 -19.53
N PRO A 35 7.78 -17.11 -19.82
CA PRO A 35 8.12 -16.07 -18.85
C PRO A 35 7.12 -16.05 -17.69
N TYR A 36 7.62 -15.86 -16.46
CA TYR A 36 6.80 -15.61 -15.28
C TYR A 36 6.12 -14.26 -15.36
N LEU A 37 6.86 -13.23 -15.79
CA LEU A 37 6.37 -11.89 -15.98
C LEU A 37 6.13 -11.60 -17.46
N LYS A 38 4.92 -11.81 -17.92
CA LYS A 38 4.55 -11.45 -19.30
C LYS A 38 4.36 -9.95 -19.41
N LEU A 39 5.37 -9.25 -19.93
CA LEU A 39 5.37 -7.78 -20.09
C LEU A 39 4.14 -7.24 -20.86
N GLY A 40 3.48 -8.11 -21.66
CA GLY A 40 2.22 -7.78 -22.33
C GLY A 40 1.08 -7.41 -21.36
N VAL A 41 1.21 -7.69 -20.06
CA VAL A 41 0.24 -7.27 -19.04
C VAL A 41 0.12 -5.74 -18.99
N PHE A 42 1.22 -5.02 -19.17
CA PHE A 42 1.27 -3.56 -19.17
C PHE A 42 0.66 -2.91 -20.43
N LYS A 43 0.24 -3.67 -21.44
CA LYS A 43 -0.53 -3.15 -22.57
C LYS A 43 -2.02 -2.95 -22.22
N GLN A 44 -2.48 -3.54 -21.13
CA GLN A 44 -3.87 -3.44 -20.66
C GLN A 44 -4.07 -2.16 -19.84
N LYS A 45 -4.93 -1.25 -20.34
CA LYS A 45 -5.21 0.04 -19.67
C LYS A 45 -5.68 -0.11 -18.21
N ASN A 46 -6.51 -1.13 -17.94
CA ASN A 46 -7.01 -1.41 -16.59
C ASN A 46 -5.89 -1.77 -15.62
N VAL A 47 -4.90 -2.55 -16.09
CA VAL A 47 -3.73 -2.94 -15.29
C VAL A 47 -2.86 -1.73 -14.96
N ILE A 48 -2.60 -0.87 -15.95
CA ILE A 48 -1.79 0.34 -15.73
C ILE A 48 -2.49 1.23 -14.70
N PHE A 49 -3.79 1.50 -14.89
CA PHE A 49 -4.55 2.34 -13.97
C PHE A 49 -4.59 1.75 -12.55
N ALA A 50 -4.88 0.45 -12.45
CA ALA A 50 -4.89 -0.25 -11.16
C ALA A 50 -3.51 -0.25 -10.49
N SER A 51 -2.42 -0.40 -11.26
CA SER A 51 -1.04 -0.35 -10.73
C SER A 51 -0.69 1.01 -10.16
N ILE A 52 -0.99 2.10 -10.89
CA ILE A 52 -0.76 3.47 -10.43
C ILE A 52 -1.56 3.75 -9.15
N THR A 53 -2.85 3.43 -9.18
CA THR A 53 -3.70 3.61 -7.99
C THR A 53 -3.18 2.80 -6.81
N PHE A 54 -2.75 1.57 -7.04
CA PHE A 54 -2.20 0.71 -5.99
C PHE A 54 -0.91 1.25 -5.40
N ILE A 55 0.00 1.79 -6.21
CA ILE A 55 1.22 2.44 -5.74
C ILE A 55 0.88 3.66 -4.88
N MET A 56 -0.06 4.51 -5.31
CA MET A 56 -0.52 5.65 -4.51
C MET A 56 -1.10 5.21 -3.16
N LEU A 57 -1.88 4.13 -3.15
CA LEU A 57 -2.41 3.56 -1.90
C LEU A 57 -1.30 3.05 -0.98
N MET A 58 -0.25 2.45 -1.54
CA MET A 58 0.91 2.02 -0.75
C MET A 58 1.62 3.21 -0.11
N MET A 59 1.76 4.33 -0.83
CA MET A 59 2.32 5.57 -0.25
C MET A 59 1.45 6.07 0.93
N ILE A 60 0.13 6.08 0.77
CA ILE A 60 -0.78 6.45 1.87
C ILE A 60 -0.65 5.46 3.04
N ASN A 61 -0.48 4.17 2.77
CA ASN A 61 -0.32 3.16 3.81
C ASN A 61 0.94 3.39 4.67
N CYS A 62 1.99 3.96 4.11
CA CYS A 62 3.20 4.30 4.87
C CYS A 62 2.95 5.37 5.95
N SER A 63 1.83 6.10 5.90
CA SER A 63 1.42 6.99 6.99
C SER A 63 1.26 6.29 8.35
N ALA A 64 1.14 4.94 8.36
CA ALA A 64 1.17 4.15 9.59
C ALA A 64 2.47 4.34 10.39
N MET A 65 3.59 4.62 9.72
CA MET A 65 4.86 4.90 10.39
C MET A 65 4.77 6.18 11.22
N PHE A 66 4.07 7.21 10.75
CA PHE A 66 3.86 8.42 11.55
C PHE A 66 3.08 8.13 12.82
N VAL A 67 2.03 7.31 12.74
CA VAL A 67 1.27 6.92 13.93
C VAL A 67 2.19 6.21 14.91
N SER A 68 3.01 5.27 14.44
CA SER A 68 3.95 4.54 15.27
C SER A 68 5.01 5.46 15.92
N VAL A 69 5.58 6.39 15.15
CA VAL A 69 6.56 7.36 15.65
C VAL A 69 5.90 8.33 16.65
N PHE A 70 4.72 8.84 16.32
CA PHE A 70 3.98 9.75 17.19
C PHE A 70 3.63 9.07 18.54
N THR A 71 3.13 7.84 18.52
CA THR A 71 2.81 7.10 19.74
C THR A 71 4.06 6.80 20.56
N SER A 72 5.17 6.44 19.94
CA SER A 72 6.42 6.14 20.66
C SER A 72 7.09 7.39 21.24
N ILE A 73 7.16 8.49 20.50
CA ILE A 73 7.91 9.69 20.90
C ILE A 73 7.04 10.65 21.69
N SER A 74 5.86 11.01 21.17
CA SER A 74 5.01 12.04 21.78
C SER A 74 4.18 11.50 22.95
N MET A 75 3.62 10.30 22.78
CA MET A 75 2.79 9.69 23.82
C MET A 75 3.60 8.80 24.77
N LYS A 76 4.88 8.55 24.49
CA LYS A 76 5.78 7.69 25.29
C LYS A 76 5.19 6.30 25.57
N ILE A 77 4.44 5.77 24.62
CA ILE A 77 3.79 4.49 24.72
C ILE A 77 4.86 3.38 24.57
N ASP A 78 4.74 2.34 25.39
CA ASP A 78 5.65 1.18 25.35
C ASP A 78 5.60 0.48 23.99
N ASN A 79 6.73 -0.10 23.60
CA ASN A 79 6.88 -0.83 22.33
C ASN A 79 5.86 -1.96 22.17
N PHE A 80 5.48 -2.61 23.26
CA PHE A 80 4.46 -3.66 23.26
C PHE A 80 3.08 -3.11 22.89
N GLN A 81 2.67 -2.00 23.49
CA GLN A 81 1.39 -1.35 23.20
C GLN A 81 1.38 -0.80 21.77
N ASN A 82 2.51 -0.27 21.30
CA ASN A 82 2.64 0.20 19.93
C ASN A 82 2.53 -0.97 18.92
N ALA A 83 3.12 -2.13 19.21
CA ALA A 83 2.94 -3.33 18.42
C ALA A 83 1.48 -3.83 18.41
N MET A 84 0.77 -3.67 19.53
CA MET A 84 -0.67 -4.00 19.62
C MET A 84 -1.53 -3.15 18.69
N LEU A 85 -1.17 -1.89 18.41
CA LEU A 85 -1.86 -1.10 17.39
C LEU A 85 -1.84 -1.78 16.02
N GLY A 86 -0.74 -2.44 15.68
CA GLY A 86 -0.64 -3.27 14.48
C GLY A 86 -1.70 -4.39 14.43
N ASN A 87 -1.98 -5.03 15.57
CA ASN A 87 -2.99 -6.08 15.66
C ASN A 87 -4.42 -5.55 15.46
N TYR A 88 -4.73 -4.34 15.93
CA TYR A 88 -6.03 -3.72 15.67
C TYR A 88 -6.26 -3.42 14.19
N SER A 89 -5.19 -3.31 13.39
CA SER A 89 -5.34 -3.20 11.94
C SER A 89 -6.00 -4.42 11.31
N LEU A 90 -5.83 -5.62 11.89
CA LEU A 90 -6.48 -6.85 11.43
C LEU A 90 -8.00 -6.76 11.56
N VAL A 91 -8.48 -6.16 12.65
CA VAL A 91 -9.93 -5.93 12.84
C VAL A 91 -10.47 -5.05 11.71
N GLY A 92 -9.77 -3.97 11.39
CA GLY A 92 -10.14 -3.10 10.27
C GLY A 92 -10.12 -3.83 8.92
N TYR A 93 -9.13 -4.70 8.67
CA TYR A 93 -9.08 -5.50 7.44
C TYR A 93 -10.26 -6.47 7.34
N VAL A 94 -10.67 -7.13 8.44
CA VAL A 94 -11.83 -8.02 8.46
C VAL A 94 -13.11 -7.22 8.17
N ILE A 95 -13.32 -6.10 8.83
CA ILE A 95 -14.47 -5.21 8.60
C ILE A 95 -14.49 -4.76 7.13
N GLY A 96 -13.36 -4.30 6.61
CA GLY A 96 -13.25 -3.86 5.22
C GLY A 96 -13.54 -4.97 4.21
N ALA A 97 -13.10 -6.21 4.48
CA ALA A 97 -13.39 -7.35 3.63
C ALA A 97 -14.89 -7.69 3.62
N ILE A 98 -15.53 -7.69 4.80
CA ILE A 98 -16.97 -7.94 4.92
C ILE A 98 -17.78 -6.86 4.20
N LEU A 99 -17.43 -5.58 4.39
CA LEU A 99 -18.08 -4.47 3.69
C LEU A 99 -17.92 -4.60 2.17
N CYS A 100 -16.73 -4.95 1.71
CA CYS A 100 -16.46 -5.14 0.30
C CYS A 100 -17.32 -6.28 -0.30
N MET A 101 -17.45 -7.39 0.42
CA MET A 101 -18.32 -8.50 0.02
C MET A 101 -19.79 -8.08 -0.06
N ILE A 102 -20.28 -7.38 0.97
CA ILE A 102 -21.66 -6.90 1.03
C ILE A 102 -21.96 -5.94 -0.13
N LEU A 103 -21.11 -4.94 -0.34
CA LEU A 103 -21.29 -3.95 -1.42
C LEU A 103 -21.23 -4.61 -2.80
N SER A 104 -20.37 -5.62 -2.98
CA SER A 104 -20.29 -6.40 -4.21
C SER A 104 -21.51 -7.29 -4.43
N ALA A 105 -22.07 -7.89 -3.36
CA ALA A 105 -23.27 -8.70 -3.43
C ALA A 105 -24.51 -7.88 -3.86
N PHE A 106 -24.58 -6.61 -3.44
CA PHE A 106 -25.59 -5.66 -3.89
C PHE A 106 -25.37 -5.12 -5.32
N LYS A 107 -24.34 -5.63 -6.03
CA LYS A 107 -23.99 -5.21 -7.39
C LYS A 107 -23.77 -3.70 -7.53
N ILE A 108 -23.27 -3.06 -6.48
CA ILE A 108 -22.96 -1.63 -6.48
C ILE A 108 -21.85 -1.36 -7.51
N PRO A 109 -21.98 -0.35 -8.37
CA PRO A 109 -20.93 -0.02 -9.34
C PRO A 109 -19.57 0.28 -8.68
N PHE A 110 -18.50 -0.19 -9.27
CA PHE A 110 -17.12 -0.06 -8.79
C PHE A 110 -16.76 1.34 -8.30
N LYS A 111 -17.16 2.38 -9.02
CA LYS A 111 -16.90 3.78 -8.69
C LYS A 111 -17.38 4.17 -7.29
N TYR A 112 -18.52 3.65 -6.86
CA TYR A 112 -19.06 3.96 -5.53
C TYR A 112 -18.33 3.21 -4.42
N ILE A 113 -17.88 1.96 -4.69
CA ILE A 113 -17.09 1.20 -3.73
C ILE A 113 -15.72 1.85 -3.55
N PHE A 114 -15.09 2.33 -4.64
CA PHE A 114 -13.87 3.13 -4.56
C PHE A 114 -14.08 4.41 -3.74
N ALA A 115 -15.13 5.18 -4.05
CA ALA A 115 -15.45 6.41 -3.32
C ALA A 115 -15.67 6.13 -1.83
N PHE A 116 -16.35 5.03 -1.51
CA PHE A 116 -16.58 4.59 -0.14
C PHE A 116 -15.26 4.22 0.58
N GLY A 117 -14.36 3.48 -0.07
CA GLY A 117 -13.03 3.20 0.47
C GLY A 117 -12.21 4.46 0.74
N PHE A 118 -12.22 5.42 -0.20
CA PHE A 118 -11.55 6.71 -0.02
C PHE A 118 -12.18 7.55 1.08
N SER A 119 -13.50 7.49 1.31
CA SER A 119 -14.13 8.20 2.41
C SER A 119 -13.61 7.76 3.78
N PHE A 120 -13.31 6.46 3.96
CA PHE A 120 -12.65 5.97 5.18
C PHE A 120 -11.23 6.53 5.36
N ILE A 121 -10.45 6.60 4.28
CA ILE A 121 -9.10 7.18 4.34
C ILE A 121 -9.16 8.68 4.65
N THR A 122 -10.10 9.40 4.04
CA THR A 122 -10.31 10.82 4.32
C THR A 122 -10.75 11.04 5.76
N ALA A 123 -11.70 10.24 6.26
CA ALA A 123 -12.14 10.30 7.65
C ALA A 123 -10.99 10.01 8.62
N TYR A 124 -10.14 9.01 8.31
CA TYR A 124 -8.91 8.75 9.05
C TYR A 124 -7.98 9.96 9.08
N ALA A 125 -7.73 10.60 7.93
CA ALA A 125 -6.83 11.75 7.86
C ALA A 125 -7.35 12.93 8.67
N ILE A 126 -8.65 13.24 8.58
CA ILE A 126 -9.30 14.28 9.37
C ILE A 126 -9.22 13.95 10.86
N TYR A 127 -9.53 12.69 11.22
CA TYR A 127 -9.48 12.25 12.62
C TYR A 127 -8.07 12.38 13.20
N MET A 128 -7.04 11.95 12.47
CA MET A 128 -5.64 12.06 12.89
C MET A 128 -5.18 13.52 13.02
N TYR A 129 -5.63 14.41 12.14
CA TYR A 129 -5.33 15.83 12.23
C TYR A 129 -5.73 16.42 13.60
N PHE A 130 -6.95 16.12 14.07
CA PHE A 130 -7.40 16.55 15.39
C PHE A 130 -6.63 15.88 16.54
N GLN A 131 -6.29 14.60 16.39
CA GLN A 131 -5.55 13.87 17.43
C GLN A 131 -4.11 14.39 17.60
N TYR A 132 -3.43 14.75 16.51
CA TYR A 132 -2.10 15.36 16.59
C TYR A 132 -2.09 16.71 17.29
N GLN A 133 -3.16 17.48 17.18
CA GLN A 133 -3.29 18.78 17.88
C GLN A 133 -3.61 18.63 19.36
N SER A 134 -4.41 17.64 19.75
CA SER A 134 -4.94 17.49 21.10
C SER A 134 -4.14 16.56 22.01
N MET A 135 -3.00 16.00 21.55
CA MET A 135 -2.29 14.91 22.24
C MET A 135 -3.25 13.80 22.71
N GLY A 136 -3.97 13.24 21.74
CA GLY A 136 -5.06 12.29 21.98
C GLY A 136 -4.65 11.07 22.81
N LEU A 137 -5.64 10.43 23.42
CA LEU A 137 -5.46 9.20 24.18
C LEU A 137 -5.11 8.01 23.26
N TYR A 138 -4.44 7.00 23.81
CA TYR A 138 -4.10 5.76 23.10
C TYR A 138 -5.31 5.09 22.42
N GLU A 139 -6.46 5.09 23.09
CA GLU A 139 -7.72 4.55 22.57
C GLU A 139 -8.14 5.19 21.24
N HIS A 140 -7.88 6.48 21.09
CA HIS A 140 -8.16 7.20 19.85
C HIS A 140 -7.28 6.71 18.68
N MET A 141 -6.05 6.28 18.97
CA MET A 141 -5.16 5.69 17.95
C MET A 141 -5.64 4.33 17.47
N ILE A 142 -6.31 3.55 18.35
CA ILE A 142 -6.94 2.27 17.97
C ILE A 142 -8.02 2.52 16.91
N TRP A 143 -8.93 3.46 17.15
CA TRP A 143 -10.01 3.79 16.21
C TRP A 143 -9.46 4.32 14.87
N ALA A 144 -8.44 5.17 14.93
CA ALA A 144 -7.75 5.66 13.74
C ALA A 144 -7.17 4.51 12.90
N THR A 145 -6.53 3.55 13.58
CA THR A 145 -5.92 2.37 12.93
C THR A 145 -6.98 1.47 12.27
N ILE A 146 -8.10 1.21 12.96
CA ILE A 146 -9.21 0.43 12.43
C ILE A 146 -9.81 1.13 11.21
N LEU A 147 -10.07 2.44 11.30
CA LEU A 147 -10.66 3.23 10.23
C LEU A 147 -9.79 3.22 8.96
N ARG A 148 -8.49 3.44 9.12
CA ARG A 148 -7.51 3.37 8.03
C ARG A 148 -7.48 2.00 7.40
N SER A 149 -7.36 0.94 8.22
CA SER A 149 -7.23 -0.43 7.73
C SER A 149 -8.48 -0.89 6.99
N THR A 150 -9.67 -0.48 7.44
CA THR A 150 -10.95 -0.73 6.76
C THR A 150 -10.94 -0.12 5.35
N GLY A 151 -10.60 1.17 5.24
CA GLY A 151 -10.53 1.85 3.95
C GLY A 151 -9.49 1.22 3.01
N MET A 152 -8.31 0.92 3.54
CA MET A 152 -7.23 0.30 2.77
C MET A 152 -7.62 -1.07 2.24
N MET A 153 -8.31 -1.91 3.04
CA MET A 153 -8.74 -3.23 2.59
C MET A 153 -9.73 -3.16 1.44
N ILE A 154 -10.71 -2.25 1.53
CA ILE A 154 -11.68 -2.02 0.46
C ILE A 154 -10.95 -1.59 -0.83
N LEU A 155 -10.04 -0.63 -0.74
CA LEU A 155 -9.32 -0.09 -1.89
C LEU A 155 -8.36 -1.12 -2.51
N TYR A 156 -7.66 -1.92 -1.69
CA TYR A 156 -6.79 -2.99 -2.19
C TYR A 156 -7.57 -4.05 -2.96
N THR A 157 -8.69 -4.49 -2.40
CA THR A 157 -9.55 -5.47 -3.04
C THR A 157 -10.09 -4.93 -4.37
N MET A 158 -10.53 -3.67 -4.38
CA MET A 158 -11.03 -3.04 -5.60
C MET A 158 -9.94 -2.85 -6.67
N CYS A 159 -8.72 -2.46 -6.29
CA CYS A 159 -7.59 -2.40 -7.22
C CYS A 159 -7.25 -3.77 -7.82
N ALA A 160 -7.26 -4.82 -6.97
CA ALA A 160 -7.00 -6.18 -7.43
C ALA A 160 -8.03 -6.65 -8.45
N VAL A 161 -9.30 -6.40 -8.17
CA VAL A 161 -10.40 -6.76 -9.07
C VAL A 161 -10.36 -5.92 -10.35
N LEU A 162 -10.12 -4.60 -10.26
CA LEU A 162 -10.04 -3.71 -11.41
C LEU A 162 -8.96 -4.15 -12.41
N GLY A 163 -7.78 -4.50 -11.92
CA GLY A 163 -6.69 -4.99 -12.75
C GLY A 163 -6.94 -6.36 -13.36
N SER A 164 -7.78 -7.19 -12.73
CA SER A 164 -8.16 -8.52 -13.24
C SER A 164 -9.34 -8.50 -14.22
N ILE A 165 -10.13 -7.42 -14.25
CA ILE A 165 -11.27 -7.30 -15.18
C ILE A 165 -10.77 -7.37 -16.63
N ARG A 166 -11.34 -8.31 -17.40
CA ARG A 166 -11.02 -8.57 -18.82
C ARG A 166 -9.55 -8.94 -19.04
N LEU A 167 -8.82 -9.33 -17.99
CA LEU A 167 -7.45 -9.79 -18.14
C LEU A 167 -7.46 -11.26 -18.56
N PRO A 168 -6.82 -11.62 -19.70
CA PRO A 168 -6.66 -13.01 -20.09
C PRO A 168 -5.92 -13.82 -19.01
N LEU A 169 -6.35 -15.05 -18.74
CA LEU A 169 -5.77 -15.92 -17.71
C LEU A 169 -4.25 -16.05 -17.80
N LYS A 170 -3.70 -16.00 -19.01
CA LYS A 170 -2.24 -16.04 -19.26
C LYS A 170 -1.46 -14.88 -18.63
N TYR A 171 -2.11 -13.78 -18.26
CA TYR A 171 -1.49 -12.60 -17.64
C TYR A 171 -1.80 -12.47 -16.14
N MET A 172 -2.63 -13.36 -15.58
CA MET A 172 -3.10 -13.25 -14.19
C MET A 172 -1.93 -13.35 -13.20
N SER A 173 -1.01 -14.31 -13.39
CA SER A 173 0.19 -14.45 -12.55
C SER A 173 1.07 -13.20 -12.59
N SER A 174 1.22 -12.61 -13.78
CA SER A 174 2.00 -11.38 -13.94
C SER A 174 1.36 -10.20 -13.23
N TRP A 175 0.03 -10.11 -13.24
CA TRP A 175 -0.70 -9.07 -12.50
C TRP A 175 -0.52 -9.21 -10.99
N ILE A 176 -0.66 -10.42 -10.46
CA ILE A 176 -0.42 -10.71 -9.04
C ILE A 176 1.01 -10.33 -8.65
N PHE A 177 2.00 -10.69 -9.49
CA PHE A 177 3.39 -10.31 -9.26
C PHE A 177 3.59 -8.80 -9.19
N VAL A 178 3.00 -8.03 -10.12
CA VAL A 178 3.06 -6.56 -10.13
C VAL A 178 2.49 -5.98 -8.84
N MET A 179 1.35 -6.48 -8.38
CA MET A 179 0.75 -6.03 -7.11
C MET A 179 1.65 -6.35 -5.90
N LEU A 180 2.20 -7.56 -5.84
CA LEU A 180 3.10 -7.96 -4.75
C LEU A 180 4.39 -7.14 -4.77
N PHE A 181 4.96 -6.88 -5.93
CA PHE A 181 6.14 -6.03 -6.10
C PHE A 181 5.88 -4.59 -5.64
N ALA A 182 4.76 -4.00 -6.07
CA ALA A 182 4.37 -2.66 -5.65
C ALA A 182 4.16 -2.58 -4.12
N ARG A 183 3.55 -3.62 -3.53
CA ARG A 183 3.30 -3.68 -2.08
C ARG A 183 4.57 -3.85 -1.27
N SER A 184 5.46 -4.76 -1.69
CA SER A 184 6.59 -5.19 -0.87
C SER A 184 7.85 -4.34 -1.06
N ILE A 185 8.00 -3.72 -2.23
CA ILE A 185 9.21 -2.98 -2.59
C ILE A 185 8.89 -1.49 -2.78
N ILE A 186 8.02 -1.13 -3.73
CA ILE A 186 7.79 0.28 -4.07
C ILE A 186 7.17 1.02 -2.90
N GLY A 187 6.12 0.47 -2.29
CA GLY A 187 5.42 1.10 -1.18
C GLY A 187 6.34 1.46 -0.02
N PRO A 188 7.00 0.47 0.62
CA PRO A 188 7.88 0.74 1.76
C PRO A 188 9.07 1.65 1.41
N THR A 189 9.73 1.43 0.26
CA THR A 189 10.91 2.22 -0.11
C THR A 189 10.58 3.69 -0.38
N VAL A 190 9.57 3.96 -1.19
CA VAL A 190 9.13 5.33 -1.49
C VAL A 190 8.50 5.98 -0.27
N GLY A 191 7.67 5.23 0.45
CA GLY A 191 7.04 5.72 1.67
C GLY A 191 8.06 6.12 2.73
N THR A 192 9.02 5.24 3.06
CA THR A 192 10.08 5.58 4.03
C THR A 192 10.91 6.77 3.57
N ALA A 193 11.22 6.86 2.27
CA ALA A 193 11.97 7.97 1.72
C ALA A 193 11.26 9.33 1.88
N ILE A 194 9.93 9.37 1.69
CA ILE A 194 9.14 10.60 1.87
C ILE A 194 9.05 10.98 3.35
N TYR A 195 8.97 9.98 4.23
CA TYR A 195 8.72 10.21 5.65
C TYR A 195 9.99 10.32 6.50
N SER A 196 11.17 10.03 5.96
CA SER A 196 12.45 10.17 6.65
C SER A 196 13.12 11.53 6.46
N ASN A 197 12.62 12.37 5.57
CA ASN A 197 13.01 13.77 5.39
C ASN A 197 12.07 14.72 6.12
#